data_23f9ceb20f8e3df4459e100856da7bbb
#
_entry.id   23f9ceb20f8e3df4459e100856da7bbb
#
_cell.length_a   1.000
_cell.length_b   1.000
_cell.length_c   1.000
_cell.angle_alpha   90.00
_cell.angle_beta   90.00
_cell.angle_gamma   90.00
#
_symmetry.space_group_name_H-M   'P 1'
#
loop_
_entity.id
_entity.type
_entity.pdbx_description
1 polymer ?
#
loop_
_entity_poly.entity_id
_entity_poly.type
_entity_poly.pdbx_seq_one_letter_code
_entity_poly.pdbx_strand_id
1 'polypeptide(L)'
;MKLKDGTIINFDTKKIKIKEFILKLFKEKDIQNLINNNSSDAIYKKIYEGIDNKDFNKIYNKIVKEISIFFKKNNFYFQKIPSFRVHRINQKSVNYHTDIWYGHGKDVINIWVPLTRTNKFNSIHISNVKDSSILQKKFSNQKLSLANINKLGKSISKPQILN
;
A
#
# COMPACT_ATOMS: atom_id res chain seq x y z
N MET A 1 9.47 18.18 7.81
CA MET A 1 9.26 18.19 6.34
C MET A 1 7.80 17.94 6.08
N LYS A 2 7.10 18.83 5.38
CA LYS A 2 5.71 18.53 4.93
C LYS A 2 5.83 17.67 3.67
N LEU A 3 5.33 16.46 3.71
CA LEU A 3 5.20 15.64 2.52
C LEU A 3 4.15 16.27 1.59
N LYS A 4 4.45 16.27 0.29
CA LYS A 4 3.44 16.53 -0.73
C LYS A 4 2.65 15.24 -0.95
N ASP A 5 1.39 15.37 -1.30
CA ASP A 5 0.56 14.22 -1.67
C ASP A 5 1.22 13.41 -2.78
N GLY A 6 1.29 12.10 -2.59
CA GLY A 6 1.89 11.20 -3.57
C GLY A 6 3.41 11.36 -3.75
N THR A 7 4.15 11.66 -2.68
CA THR A 7 5.62 11.67 -2.74
C THR A 7 6.15 10.30 -3.13
N ILE A 8 6.98 10.26 -4.18
CA ILE A 8 7.59 9.03 -4.71
C ILE A 8 9.00 8.90 -4.15
N ILE A 9 9.30 7.74 -3.59
CA ILE A 9 10.63 7.36 -3.12
C ILE A 9 11.14 6.24 -4.03
N ASN A 10 12.23 6.49 -4.75
CA ASN A 10 12.88 5.45 -5.55
C ASN A 10 13.87 4.68 -4.68
N PHE A 11 13.87 3.37 -4.82
CA PHE A 11 14.83 2.50 -4.16
C PHE A 11 15.43 1.48 -5.15
N ASP A 12 16.60 0.98 -4.81
CA ASP A 12 17.31 0.00 -5.63
C ASP A 12 16.69 -1.39 -5.47
N THR A 13 15.93 -1.82 -6.48
CA THR A 13 15.26 -3.13 -6.51
C THR A 13 16.25 -4.30 -6.51
N LYS A 14 17.51 -4.09 -6.94
CA LYS A 14 18.56 -5.13 -6.87
C LYS A 14 19.00 -5.38 -5.42
N LYS A 15 18.89 -4.37 -4.55
CA LYS A 15 19.20 -4.48 -3.12
C LYS A 15 18.01 -4.92 -2.29
N ILE A 16 16.79 -4.55 -2.71
CA ILE A 16 15.54 -4.80 -1.98
C ILE A 16 14.69 -5.79 -2.79
N LYS A 17 14.94 -7.07 -2.59
CA LYS A 17 14.39 -8.19 -3.38
C LYS A 17 13.07 -8.72 -2.80
N ILE A 18 12.11 -7.85 -2.47
CA ILE A 18 10.83 -8.28 -1.88
C ILE A 18 9.99 -9.09 -2.89
N LYS A 19 10.00 -8.68 -4.15
CA LYS A 19 9.28 -9.39 -5.22
C LYS A 19 9.84 -10.81 -5.39
N GLU A 20 11.15 -10.94 -5.47
CA GLU A 20 11.83 -12.23 -5.63
C GLU A 20 11.58 -13.15 -4.43
N PHE A 21 11.56 -12.59 -3.21
CA PHE A 21 11.22 -13.34 -2.02
C PHE A 21 9.81 -13.92 -2.12
N ILE A 22 8.81 -13.12 -2.51
CA ILE A 22 7.43 -13.58 -2.69
C ILE A 22 7.36 -14.66 -3.77
N LEU A 23 7.96 -14.43 -4.93
CA LEU A 23 7.96 -15.42 -6.01
C LEU A 23 8.58 -16.76 -5.59
N LYS A 24 9.66 -16.71 -4.80
CA LYS A 24 10.31 -17.92 -4.25
C LYS A 24 9.38 -18.70 -3.32
N LEU A 25 8.59 -18.03 -2.48
CA LEU A 25 7.59 -18.70 -1.62
C LEU A 25 6.61 -19.54 -2.42
N PHE A 26 6.21 -19.05 -3.60
CA PHE A 26 5.23 -19.73 -4.46
C PHE A 26 5.86 -20.65 -5.51
N LYS A 27 7.19 -20.67 -5.64
CA LYS A 27 7.91 -21.35 -6.72
C LYS A 27 7.46 -20.86 -8.11
N GLU A 28 7.08 -19.58 -8.21
CA GLU A 28 6.61 -18.95 -9.43
C GLU A 28 7.69 -18.05 -10.04
N LYS A 29 7.63 -17.87 -11.37
CA LYS A 29 8.59 -17.05 -12.11
C LYS A 29 8.20 -15.59 -12.18
N ASP A 30 6.91 -15.29 -12.09
CA ASP A 30 6.38 -13.93 -12.15
C ASP A 30 5.09 -13.79 -11.33
N ILE A 31 4.75 -12.53 -11.01
CA ILE A 31 3.59 -12.20 -10.17
C ILE A 31 2.27 -12.49 -10.89
N GLN A 32 2.22 -12.40 -12.21
CA GLN A 32 0.98 -12.66 -12.94
C GLN A 32 0.58 -14.14 -12.84
N ASN A 33 1.55 -15.05 -13.02
CA ASN A 33 1.33 -16.48 -12.84
C ASN A 33 0.95 -16.79 -11.39
N LEU A 34 1.62 -16.16 -10.41
CA LEU A 34 1.28 -16.32 -9.01
C LEU A 34 -0.19 -15.95 -8.75
N ILE A 35 -0.65 -14.82 -9.28
CA ILE A 35 -2.02 -14.35 -9.10
C ILE A 35 -3.02 -15.25 -9.85
N ASN A 36 -2.70 -15.69 -11.05
CA ASN A 36 -3.60 -16.52 -11.86
C ASN A 36 -3.79 -17.93 -11.28
N ASN A 37 -2.72 -18.50 -10.73
CA ASN A 37 -2.69 -19.89 -10.25
C ASN A 37 -3.20 -20.05 -8.81
N ASN A 38 -3.37 -18.95 -8.06
CA ASN A 38 -3.74 -19.01 -6.65
C ASN A 38 -4.93 -18.09 -6.33
N SER A 39 -5.79 -18.48 -5.42
CA SER A 39 -6.81 -17.58 -4.86
C SER A 39 -6.15 -16.49 -3.99
N SER A 40 -6.85 -15.37 -3.77
CA SER A 40 -6.34 -14.30 -2.90
C SER A 40 -6.07 -14.79 -1.48
N ASP A 41 -6.94 -15.65 -0.94
CA ASP A 41 -6.80 -16.21 0.41
C ASP A 41 -5.58 -17.13 0.51
N ALA A 42 -5.36 -17.97 -0.50
CA ALA A 42 -4.17 -18.83 -0.58
C ALA A 42 -2.88 -17.99 -0.64
N ILE A 43 -2.90 -16.87 -1.38
CA ILE A 43 -1.79 -15.94 -1.46
C ILE A 43 -1.52 -15.31 -0.10
N TYR A 44 -2.53 -14.76 0.56
CA TYR A 44 -2.37 -14.15 1.88
C TYR A 44 -1.88 -15.15 2.91
N LYS A 45 -2.51 -16.32 3.01
CA LYS A 45 -2.09 -17.37 3.94
C LYS A 45 -0.61 -17.68 3.78
N LYS A 46 -0.19 -18.01 2.56
CA LYS A 46 1.19 -18.42 2.29
C LYS A 46 2.21 -17.28 2.51
N ILE A 47 1.86 -16.04 2.17
CA ILE A 47 2.72 -14.88 2.47
C ILE A 47 2.89 -14.73 3.97
N TYR A 48 1.79 -14.70 4.74
CA TYR A 48 1.85 -14.45 6.18
C TYR A 48 2.52 -15.60 6.94
N GLU A 49 2.42 -16.84 6.49
CA GLU A 49 3.21 -17.97 7.00
C GLU A 49 4.70 -17.84 6.65
N GLY A 50 5.02 -17.30 5.48
CA GLY A 50 6.39 -17.20 4.98
C GLY A 50 7.18 -15.98 5.45
N ILE A 51 6.53 -14.90 5.90
CA ILE A 51 7.22 -13.67 6.32
C ILE A 51 7.79 -13.71 7.74
N ASP A 52 7.40 -14.69 8.54
CA ASP A 52 8.00 -14.88 9.88
C ASP A 52 9.34 -15.62 9.79
N ASN A 53 10.24 -15.08 8.97
CA ASN A 53 11.59 -15.61 8.83
C ASN A 53 12.65 -14.51 8.73
N LYS A 54 13.91 -14.90 8.98
CA LYS A 54 15.05 -13.98 8.99
C LYS A 54 15.31 -13.31 7.65
N ASP A 55 15.03 -13.97 6.53
CA ASP A 55 15.31 -13.43 5.20
C ASP A 55 14.32 -12.34 4.82
N PHE A 56 13.03 -12.53 5.11
CA PHE A 56 12.05 -11.46 4.95
C PHE A 56 12.40 -10.26 5.82
N ASN A 57 12.71 -10.48 7.09
CA ASN A 57 13.08 -9.40 8.02
C ASN A 57 14.29 -8.60 7.53
N LYS A 58 15.31 -9.25 6.95
CA LYS A 58 16.45 -8.56 6.34
C LYS A 58 16.02 -7.66 5.17
N ILE A 59 15.11 -8.14 4.31
CA ILE A 59 14.60 -7.38 3.17
C ILE A 59 13.76 -6.20 3.68
N TYR A 60 12.85 -6.46 4.60
CA TYR A 60 11.95 -5.44 5.15
C TYR A 60 12.70 -4.33 5.88
N ASN A 61 13.70 -4.69 6.68
CA ASN A 61 14.56 -3.71 7.36
C ASN A 61 15.35 -2.83 6.38
N LYS A 62 15.70 -3.32 5.19
CA LYS A 62 16.30 -2.46 4.14
C LYS A 62 15.30 -1.41 3.65
N ILE A 63 14.04 -1.78 3.44
CA ILE A 63 12.98 -0.82 3.06
C ILE A 63 12.84 0.24 4.16
N VAL A 64 12.72 -0.18 5.41
CA VAL A 64 12.61 0.72 6.56
C VAL A 64 13.81 1.67 6.64
N LYS A 65 15.01 1.19 6.37
CA LYS A 65 16.24 2.00 6.34
C LYS A 65 16.20 3.06 5.23
N GLU A 66 15.80 2.72 4.01
CA GLU A 66 15.66 3.68 2.91
C GLU A 66 14.63 4.78 3.25
N ILE A 67 13.51 4.39 3.87
CA ILE A 67 12.50 5.33 4.36
C ILE A 67 13.09 6.26 5.44
N SER A 68 13.86 5.71 6.39
CA SER A 68 14.54 6.47 7.44
C SER A 68 15.47 7.52 6.87
N ILE A 69 16.28 7.15 5.88
CA ILE A 69 17.19 8.05 5.17
C ILE A 69 16.42 9.15 4.47
N PHE A 70 15.34 8.80 3.76
CA PHE A 70 14.51 9.79 3.07
C PHE A 70 13.92 10.83 4.01
N PHE A 71 13.39 10.39 5.16
CA PHE A 71 12.81 11.28 6.16
C PHE A 71 13.83 11.98 7.05
N LYS A 72 15.11 11.60 6.97
CA LYS A 72 16.18 12.08 7.86
C LYS A 72 15.81 11.90 9.33
N LYS A 73 15.19 10.77 9.67
CA LYS A 73 14.77 10.43 11.02
C LYS A 73 15.38 9.10 11.42
N ASN A 74 15.97 9.05 12.62
CA ASN A 74 16.55 7.83 13.18
C ASN A 74 15.56 7.05 14.05
N ASN A 75 14.54 7.75 14.59
CA ASN A 75 13.56 7.16 15.49
C ASN A 75 12.16 7.32 14.92
N PHE A 76 11.54 6.21 14.54
CA PHE A 76 10.12 6.12 14.20
C PHE A 76 9.64 4.70 14.42
N TYR A 77 8.35 4.58 14.67
CA TYR A 77 7.69 3.28 14.77
C TYR A 77 7.22 2.85 13.38
N PHE A 78 7.33 1.58 13.08
CA PHE A 78 6.80 1.02 11.84
C PHE A 78 6.06 -0.29 12.11
N GLN A 79 5.16 -0.65 11.23
CA GLN A 79 4.40 -1.88 11.33
C GLN A 79 5.34 -3.08 11.19
N LYS A 80 5.34 -3.97 12.20
CA LYS A 80 6.24 -5.15 12.22
C LYS A 80 5.97 -6.06 11.02
N ILE A 81 4.72 -6.26 10.67
CA ILE A 81 4.28 -7.09 9.54
C ILE A 81 3.57 -6.18 8.54
N PRO A 82 4.10 -6.00 7.32
CA PRO A 82 3.45 -5.15 6.32
C PRO A 82 2.15 -5.78 5.83
N SER A 83 1.21 -4.94 5.43
CA SER A 83 -0.05 -5.38 4.82
C SER A 83 0.17 -5.66 3.34
N PHE A 84 -0.11 -6.88 2.90
CA PHE A 84 -0.13 -7.24 1.49
C PHE A 84 -1.54 -7.03 0.90
N ARG A 85 -1.60 -6.66 -0.37
CA ARG A 85 -2.86 -6.49 -1.10
C ARG A 85 -2.73 -7.10 -2.50
N VAL A 86 -3.69 -7.95 -2.84
CA VAL A 86 -3.82 -8.52 -4.19
C VAL A 86 -4.96 -7.80 -4.89
N HIS A 87 -4.65 -7.17 -6.01
CA HIS A 87 -5.63 -6.48 -6.84
C HIS A 87 -5.90 -7.32 -8.09
N ARG A 88 -7.12 -7.80 -8.24
CA ARG A 88 -7.57 -8.54 -9.42
C ARG A 88 -8.46 -7.68 -10.28
N ILE A 89 -8.52 -7.99 -11.57
CA ILE A 89 -9.43 -7.33 -12.51
C ILE A 89 -10.87 -7.50 -11.98
N ASN A 90 -11.63 -6.43 -11.98
CA ASN A 90 -13.03 -6.38 -11.54
C ASN A 90 -13.28 -6.70 -10.05
N GLN A 91 -12.25 -6.79 -9.23
CA GLN A 91 -12.40 -6.93 -7.78
C GLN A 91 -12.02 -5.64 -7.07
N LYS A 92 -12.92 -5.10 -6.25
CA LYS A 92 -12.58 -4.06 -5.29
C LYS A 92 -11.79 -4.69 -4.14
N SER A 93 -10.58 -4.23 -3.92
CA SER A 93 -9.78 -4.69 -2.79
C SER A 93 -10.05 -3.87 -1.52
N VAL A 94 -10.19 -2.56 -1.66
CA VAL A 94 -10.40 -1.64 -0.52
C VAL A 94 -11.28 -0.48 -0.96
N ASN A 95 -12.19 -0.06 -0.09
CA ASN A 95 -13.00 1.14 -0.32
C ASN A 95 -12.18 2.41 -0.07
N TYR A 96 -12.63 3.54 -0.63
CA TYR A 96 -12.06 4.83 -0.30
C TYR A 96 -12.21 5.12 1.19
N HIS A 97 -11.14 5.51 1.83
CA HIS A 97 -11.09 5.80 3.27
C HIS A 97 -9.94 6.73 3.60
N THR A 98 -9.93 7.20 4.81
CA THR A 98 -8.73 7.74 5.47
C THR A 98 -8.47 6.92 6.73
N ASP A 99 -7.22 6.67 7.03
CA ASP A 99 -6.83 5.81 8.17
C ASP A 99 -7.26 6.37 9.52
N ILE A 100 -7.47 7.67 9.61
CA ILE A 100 -8.03 8.33 10.81
C ILE A 100 -9.42 7.74 11.17
N TRP A 101 -10.21 7.30 10.17
CA TRP A 101 -11.51 6.66 10.44
C TRP A 101 -11.39 5.28 11.10
N TYR A 102 -10.23 4.66 10.99
CA TYR A 102 -9.90 3.37 11.63
C TYR A 102 -9.10 3.55 12.93
N GLY A 103 -9.04 4.79 13.48
CA GLY A 103 -8.36 5.06 14.74
C GLY A 103 -6.86 5.27 14.65
N HIS A 104 -6.30 5.38 13.44
CA HIS A 104 -4.89 5.71 13.28
C HIS A 104 -4.62 7.19 13.62
N GLY A 105 -3.44 7.46 14.17
CA GLY A 105 -3.00 8.82 14.48
C GLY A 105 -2.80 9.68 13.23
N LYS A 106 -2.85 11.00 13.40
CA LYS A 106 -2.62 11.97 12.31
C LYS A 106 -1.17 11.96 11.77
N ASP A 107 -0.25 11.41 12.54
CA ASP A 107 1.18 11.36 12.20
C ASP A 107 1.58 10.05 11.49
N VAL A 108 0.61 9.19 11.17
CA VAL A 108 0.86 7.97 10.42
C VAL A 108 1.14 8.29 8.96
N ILE A 109 2.19 7.70 8.43
CA ILE A 109 2.57 7.80 7.01
C ILE A 109 2.40 6.41 6.39
N ASN A 110 1.54 6.31 5.39
CA ASN A 110 1.38 5.10 4.60
C ASN A 110 2.39 5.04 3.48
N ILE A 111 3.04 3.91 3.37
CA ILE A 111 4.00 3.64 2.31
C ILE A 111 3.49 2.49 1.47
N TRP A 112 3.25 2.78 0.20
CA TRP A 112 2.81 1.78 -0.76
C TRP A 112 3.97 1.34 -1.64
N VAL A 113 4.22 0.03 -1.68
CA VAL A 113 5.29 -0.58 -2.48
C VAL A 113 4.65 -1.51 -3.50
N PRO A 114 4.52 -1.11 -4.77
CA PRO A 114 3.99 -1.99 -5.81
C PRO A 114 5.00 -3.07 -6.18
N LEU A 115 4.54 -4.30 -6.31
CA LEU A 115 5.35 -5.44 -6.77
C LEU A 115 5.21 -5.71 -8.27
N THR A 116 4.35 -4.95 -8.95
CA THR A 116 4.11 -4.99 -10.38
C THR A 116 4.19 -3.58 -10.96
N ARG A 117 4.34 -3.47 -12.28
CA ARG A 117 4.13 -2.18 -12.95
C ARG A 117 2.71 -1.70 -12.72
N THR A 118 2.56 -0.40 -12.50
CA THR A 118 1.27 0.20 -12.20
C THR A 118 0.73 0.98 -13.39
N ASN A 119 -0.59 1.00 -13.51
CA ASN A 119 -1.33 1.79 -14.47
C ASN A 119 -2.62 2.33 -13.82
N LYS A 120 -3.44 3.02 -14.57
CA LYS A 120 -4.69 3.60 -14.06
C LYS A 120 -5.70 2.60 -13.47
N PHE A 121 -5.55 1.30 -13.76
CA PHE A 121 -6.49 0.26 -13.32
C PHE A 121 -6.01 -0.53 -12.12
N ASN A 122 -4.69 -0.62 -11.91
CA ASN A 122 -4.09 -1.44 -10.85
C ASN A 122 -3.27 -0.64 -9.83
N SER A 123 -3.38 0.69 -9.84
CA SER A 123 -2.71 1.56 -8.87
C SER A 123 -3.63 1.93 -7.71
N ILE A 124 -3.05 2.42 -6.62
CA ILE A 124 -3.83 3.12 -5.60
C ILE A 124 -4.30 4.47 -6.14
N HIS A 125 -5.47 4.90 -5.69
CA HIS A 125 -6.02 6.20 -5.98
C HIS A 125 -5.90 7.09 -4.75
N ILE A 126 -5.25 8.24 -4.88
CA ILE A 126 -5.03 9.18 -3.78
C ILE A 126 -5.70 10.51 -4.09
N SER A 127 -6.40 11.05 -3.11
CA SER A 127 -6.92 12.40 -3.12
C SER A 127 -5.88 13.36 -2.53
N ASN A 128 -5.88 14.61 -2.99
CA ASN A 128 -5.04 15.65 -2.37
C ASN A 128 -5.57 16.05 -0.98
N VAL A 129 -4.73 16.70 -0.18
CA VAL A 129 -5.06 17.11 1.21
C VAL A 129 -6.27 18.03 1.26
N LYS A 130 -6.41 18.96 0.30
CA LYS A 130 -7.52 19.92 0.27
C LYS A 130 -8.86 19.20 0.12
N ASP A 131 -8.96 18.34 -0.89
CA ASP A 131 -10.20 17.59 -1.18
C ASP A 131 -10.50 16.58 -0.08
N SER A 132 -9.47 15.90 0.44
CA SER A 132 -9.59 15.00 1.60
C SER A 132 -10.11 15.73 2.83
N SER A 133 -9.63 16.95 3.11
CA SER A 133 -10.10 17.76 4.24
C SER A 133 -11.55 18.20 4.09
N ILE A 134 -12.00 18.53 2.87
CA ILE A 134 -13.40 18.84 2.58
C ILE A 134 -14.29 17.62 2.84
N LEU A 135 -13.86 16.45 2.36
CA LEU A 135 -14.58 15.22 2.62
C LEU A 135 -14.63 14.91 4.12
N GLN A 136 -13.51 15.00 4.82
CA GLN A 136 -13.45 14.72 6.25
C GLN A 136 -14.40 15.61 7.05
N LYS A 137 -14.51 16.90 6.71
CA LYS A 137 -15.48 17.81 7.32
C LYS A 137 -16.94 17.41 7.03
N LYS A 138 -17.24 17.00 5.80
CA LYS A 138 -18.57 16.50 5.43
C LYS A 138 -18.93 15.21 6.16
N PHE A 139 -17.93 14.34 6.40
CA PHE A 139 -18.13 13.06 7.09
C PHE A 139 -18.30 13.21 8.61
N SER A 140 -17.65 14.18 9.24
CA SER A 140 -17.81 14.41 10.68
C SER A 140 -19.24 14.82 11.07
N ASN A 141 -20.01 15.38 10.12
CA ASN A 141 -21.34 15.93 10.35
C ASN A 141 -22.49 15.07 9.79
N GLN A 142 -22.21 14.02 9.03
CA GLN A 142 -23.22 13.17 8.40
C GLN A 142 -22.76 11.72 8.34
N LYS A 143 -23.64 10.78 8.72
CA LYS A 143 -23.44 9.35 8.45
C LYS A 143 -23.57 9.10 6.94
N LEU A 144 -22.48 9.23 6.21
CA LEU A 144 -22.48 8.90 4.79
C LEU A 144 -22.41 7.39 4.58
N SER A 145 -23.25 6.89 3.69
CA SER A 145 -23.19 5.49 3.28
C SER A 145 -21.87 5.17 2.58
N LEU A 146 -21.41 3.94 2.67
CA LEU A 146 -20.20 3.45 1.98
C LEU A 146 -20.25 3.72 0.45
N ALA A 147 -21.44 3.66 -0.15
CA ALA A 147 -21.66 3.96 -1.55
C ALA A 147 -21.35 5.43 -1.89
N ASN A 148 -21.78 6.36 -1.03
CA ASN A 148 -21.52 7.79 -1.19
C ASN A 148 -20.02 8.09 -0.99
N ILE A 149 -19.38 7.44 -0.02
CA ILE A 149 -17.93 7.55 0.19
C ILE A 149 -17.18 7.14 -1.08
N ASN A 150 -17.50 5.98 -1.64
CA ASN A 150 -16.84 5.49 -2.84
C ASN A 150 -17.08 6.39 -4.06
N LYS A 151 -18.31 6.90 -4.24
CA LYS A 151 -18.64 7.84 -5.32
C LYS A 151 -17.81 9.12 -5.22
N LEU A 152 -17.76 9.73 -4.05
CA LEU A 152 -16.98 10.94 -3.78
C LEU A 152 -15.47 10.67 -3.89
N GLY A 153 -14.97 9.61 -3.28
CA GLY A 153 -13.55 9.24 -3.37
C GLY A 153 -13.11 9.07 -4.83
N LYS A 154 -13.92 8.40 -5.65
CA LYS A 154 -13.63 8.22 -7.08
C LYS A 154 -13.58 9.55 -7.83
N SER A 155 -14.40 10.53 -7.48
CA SER A 155 -14.45 11.82 -8.17
C SER A 155 -13.29 12.76 -7.88
N ILE A 156 -12.65 12.62 -6.72
CA ILE A 156 -11.58 13.52 -6.25
C ILE A 156 -10.18 12.88 -6.21
N SER A 157 -10.09 11.57 -6.34
CA SER A 157 -8.81 10.86 -6.30
C SER A 157 -8.23 10.63 -7.69
N LYS A 158 -6.90 10.51 -7.74
CA LYS A 158 -6.16 10.21 -8.98
C LYS A 158 -5.33 8.94 -8.79
N PRO A 159 -5.21 8.10 -9.84
CA PRO A 159 -4.34 6.93 -9.80
C PRO A 159 -2.88 7.36 -9.70
N GLN A 160 -2.11 6.63 -8.91
CA GLN A 160 -0.66 6.81 -8.80
C GLN A 160 0.04 5.81 -9.73
N ILE A 161 0.53 6.32 -10.86
CA ILE A 161 1.22 5.51 -11.88
C ILE A 161 2.71 5.58 -11.58
N LEU A 162 3.31 4.42 -11.29
CA LEU A 162 4.74 4.26 -11.03
C LEU A 162 5.33 3.35 -12.11
N ASN A 163 6.36 3.82 -12.78
CA ASN A 163 7.07 3.08 -13.85
C ASN A 163 8.20 2.22 -13.29
#